data_ec0ff57ea3fa72f0fed46351259e15b5
#
_entry.id   ec0ff57ea3fa72f0fed46351259e15b5
#
_cell.length_a   1.000
_cell.length_b   1.000
_cell.length_c   1.000
_cell.angle_alpha   90.00
_cell.angle_beta   90.00
_cell.angle_gamma   90.00
#
_symmetry.space_group_name_H-M   'P 1'
#
loop_
_entity.id
_entity.type
_entity.pdbx_description
1 polymer ?
#
loop_
_entity_poly.entity_id
_entity_poly.type
_entity_poly.pdbx_seq_one_letter_code
_entity_poly.pdbx_strand_id
1 'polypeptide(L)'
;MTSEMPDEEDGGTEAAAEAPAEPAPAQEAPKQSVTVEVMRPEPEQDRVLIVDFGSQVTQLIARRVREAGVYSEIVPYDKAEAALAESEPRAIILSGGPASVHETGTPRAPQALFNVGVPVLGICYGEQAMVAALGGVVEGGHEREFGRAELQIIDETPLFEGVFKIGEKAPVWMSHGDRVTRLPPGFRAVGISTGAPFAAIADDSRRLYGVQFHPEVVHTPAGAALLANFVHRIAGCAGDWTMAQFRDSEVARIRERVGDGLVICGLSGGVDSAVAALLIHEAIGDQLTCIFVDHGL
;
A
#
# COMPACT_ATOMS: atom_id res chain seq x y z
N MET A 1 -7.99 71.36 70.35
CA MET A 1 -7.21 72.47 69.89
C MET A 1 -6.68 72.09 68.53
N THR A 2 -7.51 72.38 67.54
CA THR A 2 -7.54 73.48 66.58
C THR A 2 -6.20 73.74 65.93
N SER A 3 -6.12 73.46 64.60
CA SER A 3 -5.82 74.45 63.56
C SER A 3 -5.59 73.66 62.24
N GLU A 4 -6.51 73.70 61.36
CA GLU A 4 -6.69 74.55 60.17
C GLU A 4 -5.61 74.50 59.13
N MET A 5 -6.08 74.15 57.94
CA MET A 5 -5.55 74.14 56.57
C MET A 5 -4.82 75.43 56.15
N PRO A 6 -4.10 75.47 55.02
CA PRO A 6 -4.82 75.63 53.74
C PRO A 6 -4.27 74.83 52.57
N ASP A 7 -5.12 74.76 51.51
CA ASP A 7 -4.99 74.23 50.12
C ASP A 7 -3.84 74.90 49.35
N GLU A 8 -3.21 74.07 48.49
CA GLU A 8 -2.64 74.55 47.22
C GLU A 8 -2.97 73.56 46.11
N GLU A 9 -3.74 74.07 45.15
CA GLU A 9 -4.00 73.48 43.86
C GLU A 9 -2.71 73.50 43.03
N ASP A 10 -2.30 72.37 42.50
CA ASP A 10 -1.34 72.31 41.35
C ASP A 10 -1.89 71.45 40.22
N GLY A 11 -2.21 72.20 39.14
CA GLY A 11 -2.77 71.61 37.92
C GLY A 11 -1.69 70.88 37.08
N GLY A 12 -1.70 69.61 37.18
CA GLY A 12 -0.90 68.71 36.29
C GLY A 12 -1.76 68.25 35.13
N THR A 13 -1.53 68.77 33.94
CA THR A 13 -2.09 68.33 32.69
C THR A 13 -1.55 66.89 32.34
N GLU A 14 -2.44 65.94 32.50
CA GLU A 14 -2.19 64.54 32.08
C GLU A 14 -2.28 64.43 30.54
N ALA A 15 -1.14 64.22 29.91
CA ALA A 15 -1.08 63.96 28.50
C ALA A 15 -1.61 62.54 28.24
N ALA A 16 -2.74 62.42 27.55
CA ALA A 16 -3.33 61.18 27.11
C ALA A 16 -2.36 60.47 26.16
N ALA A 17 -1.81 59.32 26.60
CA ALA A 17 -1.07 58.41 25.76
C ALA A 17 -2.05 57.72 24.80
N GLU A 18 -1.90 57.96 23.49
CA GLU A 18 -2.60 57.26 22.44
C GLU A 18 -2.25 55.73 22.53
N ALA A 19 -3.30 54.92 22.65
CA ALA A 19 -3.17 53.48 22.57
C ALA A 19 -2.69 53.07 21.17
N PRO A 20 -1.81 52.07 21.06
CA PRO A 20 -1.33 51.57 19.75
C PRO A 20 -2.51 50.97 18.96
N ALA A 21 -2.65 51.37 17.71
CA ALA A 21 -3.66 50.88 16.78
C ALA A 21 -3.63 49.35 16.67
N GLU A 22 -4.79 48.73 16.80
CA GLU A 22 -4.94 47.28 16.53
C GLU A 22 -4.44 46.92 15.11
N PRO A 23 -3.68 45.85 14.96
CA PRO A 23 -3.26 45.39 13.63
C PRO A 23 -4.51 44.97 12.84
N ALA A 24 -4.57 45.42 11.59
CA ALA A 24 -5.63 45.04 10.65
C ALA A 24 -5.74 43.52 10.53
N PRO A 25 -6.96 42.95 10.40
CA PRO A 25 -7.13 41.52 10.26
C PRO A 25 -6.38 41.01 9.02
N ALA A 26 -5.52 40.01 9.24
CA ALA A 26 -4.82 39.33 8.18
C ALA A 26 -5.85 38.76 7.20
N GLN A 27 -5.75 39.11 5.93
CA GLN A 27 -6.56 38.51 4.87
C GLN A 27 -6.23 37.03 4.82
N GLU A 28 -7.20 36.17 5.14
CA GLU A 28 -7.09 34.74 4.94
C GLU A 28 -6.86 34.46 3.46
N ALA A 29 -5.69 33.89 3.16
CA ALA A 29 -5.41 33.36 1.84
C ALA A 29 -6.43 32.26 1.52
N PRO A 30 -6.89 32.13 0.27
CA PRO A 30 -7.87 31.12 -0.09
C PRO A 30 -7.30 29.73 0.21
N LYS A 31 -7.99 28.96 1.06
CA LYS A 31 -7.69 27.56 1.35
C LYS A 31 -8.01 26.73 0.11
N GLN A 32 -7.06 26.62 -0.80
CA GLN A 32 -7.10 25.60 -1.83
C GLN A 32 -6.71 24.27 -1.18
N SER A 33 -7.68 23.39 -0.99
CA SER A 33 -7.44 21.99 -0.62
C SER A 33 -6.69 21.33 -1.78
N VAL A 34 -5.40 21.05 -1.58
CA VAL A 34 -4.65 20.20 -2.51
C VAL A 34 -5.10 18.77 -2.27
N THR A 35 -5.95 18.28 -3.16
CA THR A 35 -6.23 16.84 -3.25
C THR A 35 -4.95 16.20 -3.75
N VAL A 36 -4.32 15.37 -2.91
CA VAL A 36 -3.21 14.51 -3.35
C VAL A 36 -3.83 13.45 -4.25
N GLU A 37 -3.83 13.69 -5.54
CA GLU A 37 -4.14 12.67 -6.53
C GLU A 37 -2.98 11.67 -6.54
N VAL A 38 -3.29 10.41 -6.24
CA VAL A 38 -2.31 9.32 -6.34
C VAL A 38 -1.87 9.26 -7.81
N MET A 39 -0.56 9.45 -8.02
CA MET A 39 0.03 9.47 -9.34
C MET A 39 -0.12 8.10 -10.00
N ARG A 40 -0.80 8.03 -11.14
CA ARG A 40 -1.05 6.80 -11.90
C ARG A 40 -0.12 6.72 -13.09
N PRO A 41 0.45 5.55 -13.42
CA PRO A 41 1.24 5.39 -14.64
C PRO A 41 0.40 5.56 -15.88
N GLU A 42 1.07 5.75 -17.00
CA GLU A 42 0.44 5.85 -18.33
C GLU A 42 -0.55 4.68 -18.59
N PRO A 43 -1.65 4.91 -19.31
CA PRO A 43 -2.70 3.91 -19.54
C PRO A 43 -2.22 2.62 -20.23
N GLU A 44 -1.09 2.66 -20.93
CA GLU A 44 -0.53 1.52 -21.68
C GLU A 44 0.41 0.62 -20.85
N GLN A 45 0.75 0.99 -19.60
CA GLN A 45 1.72 0.25 -18.81
C GLN A 45 1.06 -0.87 -18.00
N ASP A 46 1.60 -2.10 -18.11
CA ASP A 46 1.16 -3.24 -17.31
C ASP A 46 1.25 -2.91 -15.81
N ARG A 47 0.15 -3.13 -15.10
CA ARG A 47 0.09 -2.87 -13.65
C ARG A 47 -0.52 -4.02 -12.88
N VAL A 48 -0.06 -4.18 -11.65
CA VAL A 48 -0.62 -5.12 -10.67
C VAL A 48 -1.27 -4.32 -9.55
N LEU A 49 -2.54 -4.58 -9.29
CA LEU A 49 -3.26 -4.00 -8.16
C LEU A 49 -3.02 -4.86 -6.92
N ILE A 50 -2.47 -4.28 -5.87
CA ILE A 50 -2.26 -4.95 -4.58
C ILE A 50 -3.30 -4.44 -3.59
N VAL A 51 -4.19 -5.31 -3.17
CA VAL A 51 -5.23 -5.00 -2.18
C VAL A 51 -4.67 -5.26 -0.79
N ASP A 52 -4.59 -4.20 0.02
CA ASP A 52 -4.02 -4.24 1.37
C ASP A 52 -5.10 -4.54 2.43
N PHE A 53 -4.92 -5.65 3.13
CA PHE A 53 -5.75 -6.05 4.27
C PHE A 53 -5.10 -5.70 5.64
N GLY A 54 -4.14 -4.78 5.64
CA GLY A 54 -3.46 -4.30 6.84
C GLY A 54 -2.19 -5.07 7.20
N SER A 55 -1.56 -5.73 6.23
CA SER A 55 -0.29 -6.43 6.46
C SER A 55 0.87 -5.44 6.63
N GLN A 56 1.74 -5.71 7.59
CA GLN A 56 2.99 -4.95 7.76
C GLN A 56 3.99 -5.18 6.60
N VAL A 57 3.77 -6.21 5.78
CA VAL A 57 4.67 -6.60 4.68
C VAL A 57 4.09 -6.38 3.28
N THR A 58 2.95 -5.67 3.16
CA THR A 58 2.34 -5.36 1.85
C THR A 58 3.31 -4.63 0.93
N GLN A 59 4.13 -3.72 1.47
CA GLN A 59 5.17 -3.01 0.71
C GLN A 59 6.23 -3.95 0.10
N LEU A 60 6.51 -5.10 0.74
CA LEU A 60 7.42 -6.09 0.18
C LEU A 60 6.81 -6.79 -1.04
N ILE A 61 5.49 -7.02 -1.07
CA ILE A 61 4.80 -7.55 -2.26
C ILE A 61 5.01 -6.58 -3.43
N ALA A 62 4.73 -5.29 -3.22
CA ALA A 62 4.91 -4.26 -4.23
C ALA A 62 6.36 -4.18 -4.73
N ARG A 63 7.30 -4.25 -3.81
CA ARG A 63 8.73 -4.28 -4.13
C ARG A 63 9.09 -5.48 -5.02
N ARG A 64 8.63 -6.69 -4.69
CA ARG A 64 8.91 -7.89 -5.49
C ARG A 64 8.32 -7.82 -6.89
N VAL A 65 7.11 -7.28 -7.03
CA VAL A 65 6.48 -7.04 -8.33
C VAL A 65 7.30 -6.04 -9.16
N ARG A 66 7.77 -4.95 -8.54
CA ARG A 66 8.61 -3.94 -9.19
C ARG A 66 10.01 -4.48 -9.53
N GLU A 67 10.60 -5.31 -8.69
CA GLU A 67 11.84 -6.02 -8.97
C GLU A 67 11.71 -6.99 -10.17
N ALA A 68 10.49 -7.49 -10.42
CA ALA A 68 10.16 -8.24 -11.63
C ALA A 68 9.84 -7.34 -12.86
N GLY A 69 10.06 -6.02 -12.77
CA GLY A 69 9.86 -5.08 -13.87
C GLY A 69 8.40 -4.77 -14.18
N VAL A 70 7.49 -4.91 -13.21
CA VAL A 70 6.07 -4.60 -13.37
C VAL A 70 5.65 -3.53 -12.38
N TYR A 71 4.90 -2.53 -12.84
CA TYR A 71 4.35 -1.51 -11.95
C TYR A 71 3.32 -2.11 -10.99
N SER A 72 3.33 -1.65 -9.74
CA SER A 72 2.35 -2.08 -8.74
C SER A 72 1.80 -0.90 -7.94
N GLU A 73 0.50 -0.94 -7.71
CA GLU A 73 -0.24 0.03 -6.91
C GLU A 73 -0.85 -0.67 -5.70
N ILE A 74 -0.69 -0.07 -4.52
CA ILE A 74 -1.28 -0.58 -3.27
C ILE A 74 -2.51 0.24 -2.96
N VAL A 75 -3.64 -0.43 -2.73
CA VAL A 75 -4.89 0.21 -2.32
C VAL A 75 -5.47 -0.49 -1.09
N PRO A 76 -6.06 0.24 -0.15
CA PRO A 76 -6.79 -0.37 0.95
C PRO A 76 -7.96 -1.20 0.43
N TYR A 77 -8.31 -2.27 1.15
CA TYR A 77 -9.37 -3.20 0.74
C TYR A 77 -10.73 -2.53 0.48
N ASP A 78 -11.06 -1.46 1.23
CA ASP A 78 -12.30 -0.69 1.09
C ASP A 78 -12.31 0.23 -0.15
N LYS A 79 -11.18 0.44 -0.80
CA LYS A 79 -11.02 1.18 -2.06
C LYS A 79 -10.79 0.27 -3.27
N ALA A 80 -10.65 -1.04 -3.06
CA ALA A 80 -10.24 -1.97 -4.11
C ALA A 80 -11.20 -2.01 -5.31
N GLU A 81 -12.51 -1.94 -5.07
CA GLU A 81 -13.52 -1.97 -6.14
C GLU A 81 -13.48 -0.69 -7.00
N ALA A 82 -13.33 0.47 -6.37
CA ALA A 82 -13.17 1.74 -7.08
C ALA A 82 -11.87 1.76 -7.89
N ALA A 83 -10.75 1.35 -7.27
CA ALA A 83 -9.47 1.27 -7.94
C ALA A 83 -9.48 0.29 -9.13
N LEU A 84 -10.18 -0.85 -9.00
CA LEU A 84 -10.36 -1.81 -10.09
C LEU A 84 -11.03 -1.18 -11.32
N ALA A 85 -12.09 -0.39 -11.09
CA ALA A 85 -12.83 0.27 -12.17
C ALA A 85 -12.01 1.37 -12.86
N GLU A 86 -11.08 1.97 -12.14
CA GLU A 86 -10.27 3.09 -12.64
C GLU A 86 -8.93 2.66 -13.25
N SER A 87 -8.35 1.53 -12.83
CA SER A 87 -6.96 1.20 -13.15
C SER A 87 -6.79 0.08 -14.18
N GLU A 88 -7.83 -0.70 -14.50
CA GLU A 88 -7.76 -1.83 -15.43
C GLU A 88 -6.49 -2.70 -15.26
N PRO A 89 -6.25 -3.29 -14.07
CA PRO A 89 -5.01 -3.99 -13.78
C PRO A 89 -4.88 -5.29 -14.60
N ARG A 90 -3.67 -5.69 -14.93
CA ARG A 90 -3.36 -6.99 -15.55
C ARG A 90 -3.49 -8.15 -14.57
N ALA A 91 -3.29 -7.89 -13.29
CA ALA A 91 -3.45 -8.87 -12.22
C ALA A 91 -3.77 -8.20 -10.88
N ILE A 92 -4.30 -8.99 -9.94
CA ILE A 92 -4.59 -8.56 -8.58
C ILE A 92 -3.83 -9.46 -7.61
N ILE A 93 -3.22 -8.84 -6.58
CA ILE A 93 -2.65 -9.57 -5.44
C ILE A 93 -3.42 -9.14 -4.19
N LEU A 94 -3.93 -10.09 -3.45
CA LEU A 94 -4.56 -9.90 -2.15
C LEU A 94 -3.51 -10.13 -1.07
N SER A 95 -3.18 -9.11 -0.29
CA SER A 95 -2.12 -9.19 0.72
C SER A 95 -2.49 -10.05 1.92
N GLY A 96 -1.52 -10.33 2.78
CA GLY A 96 -1.79 -10.81 4.12
C GLY A 96 -2.52 -9.78 4.99
N GLY A 97 -2.85 -10.14 6.21
CA GLY A 97 -3.48 -9.26 7.19
C GLY A 97 -3.49 -9.88 8.58
N PRO A 98 -3.62 -9.06 9.63
CA PRO A 98 -3.63 -9.54 11.02
C PRO A 98 -4.99 -10.08 11.48
N ALA A 99 -6.05 -9.85 10.70
CA ALA A 99 -7.42 -10.17 11.06
C ALA A 99 -7.77 -11.65 10.84
N SER A 100 -8.87 -12.10 11.42
CA SER A 100 -9.50 -13.38 11.11
C SER A 100 -10.75 -13.16 10.26
N VAL A 101 -10.96 -14.00 9.25
CA VAL A 101 -12.17 -13.94 8.41
C VAL A 101 -13.45 -14.28 9.18
N HIS A 102 -13.35 -14.79 10.42
CA HIS A 102 -14.51 -15.12 11.28
C HIS A 102 -14.99 -13.94 12.10
N GLU A 103 -14.14 -12.95 12.34
CA GLU A 103 -14.50 -11.80 13.16
C GLU A 103 -15.42 -10.83 12.40
N THR A 104 -16.34 -10.21 13.14
CA THR A 104 -17.24 -9.21 12.58
C THR A 104 -16.48 -7.91 12.30
N GLY A 105 -16.70 -7.32 11.13
CA GLY A 105 -16.07 -6.05 10.76
C GLY A 105 -14.64 -6.18 10.21
N THR A 106 -14.16 -7.40 10.00
CA THR A 106 -12.84 -7.63 9.37
C THR A 106 -12.86 -7.30 7.88
N PRO A 107 -11.71 -6.95 7.30
CA PRO A 107 -11.56 -6.70 5.88
C PRO A 107 -12.09 -7.86 5.03
N ARG A 108 -12.86 -7.56 3.99
CA ARG A 108 -13.37 -8.57 3.05
C ARG A 108 -12.90 -8.26 1.65
N ALA A 109 -12.66 -9.31 0.87
CA ALA A 109 -12.39 -9.15 -0.55
C ALA A 109 -13.71 -8.93 -1.31
N PRO A 110 -13.89 -7.79 -2.00
CA PRO A 110 -15.06 -7.57 -2.84
C PRO A 110 -15.20 -8.64 -3.92
N GLN A 111 -16.43 -9.12 -4.14
CA GLN A 111 -16.72 -10.15 -5.15
C GLN A 111 -16.31 -9.72 -6.57
N ALA A 112 -16.34 -8.43 -6.86
CA ALA A 112 -15.95 -7.87 -8.14
C ALA A 112 -14.53 -8.25 -8.56
N LEU A 113 -13.58 -8.36 -7.58
CA LEU A 113 -12.19 -8.74 -7.84
C LEU A 113 -12.03 -10.12 -8.50
N PHE A 114 -12.99 -11.03 -8.28
CA PHE A 114 -12.95 -12.40 -8.81
C PHE A 114 -13.72 -12.55 -10.12
N ASN A 115 -14.48 -11.53 -10.52
CA ASN A 115 -15.36 -11.57 -11.70
C ASN A 115 -14.81 -10.75 -12.88
N VAL A 116 -13.76 -9.96 -12.67
CA VAL A 116 -13.21 -9.07 -13.70
C VAL A 116 -12.40 -9.81 -14.77
N GLY A 117 -12.08 -11.09 -14.55
CA GLY A 117 -11.41 -11.94 -15.54
C GLY A 117 -9.89 -11.77 -15.61
N VAL A 118 -9.27 -11.02 -14.69
CA VAL A 118 -7.82 -10.96 -14.54
C VAL A 118 -7.33 -11.99 -13.51
N PRO A 119 -6.07 -12.44 -13.57
CA PRO A 119 -5.49 -13.33 -12.55
C PRO A 119 -5.52 -12.72 -11.15
N VAL A 120 -5.81 -13.56 -10.14
CA VAL A 120 -5.77 -13.16 -8.72
C VAL A 120 -4.88 -14.11 -7.94
N LEU A 121 -3.98 -13.56 -7.11
CA LEU A 121 -3.17 -14.29 -6.14
C LEU A 121 -3.51 -13.83 -4.72
N GLY A 122 -4.03 -14.72 -3.88
CA GLY A 122 -4.21 -14.49 -2.44
C GLY A 122 -2.99 -14.94 -1.65
N ILE A 123 -2.49 -14.09 -0.75
CA ILE A 123 -1.34 -14.38 0.13
C ILE A 123 -1.84 -14.39 1.58
N CYS A 124 -1.67 -15.50 2.30
CA CYS A 124 -2.02 -15.66 3.71
C CYS A 124 -3.50 -15.27 3.97
N TYR A 125 -3.76 -14.16 4.64
CA TYR A 125 -5.14 -13.66 4.82
C TYR A 125 -5.87 -13.45 3.48
N GLY A 126 -5.18 -12.99 2.43
CA GLY A 126 -5.75 -12.82 1.10
C GLY A 126 -6.24 -14.13 0.47
N GLU A 127 -5.55 -15.26 0.69
CA GLU A 127 -6.04 -16.58 0.32
C GLU A 127 -7.32 -16.93 1.08
N GLN A 128 -7.32 -16.74 2.39
CA GLN A 128 -8.47 -17.01 3.25
C GLN A 128 -9.68 -16.15 2.89
N ALA A 129 -9.47 -14.85 2.63
CA ALA A 129 -10.51 -13.93 2.19
C ALA A 129 -11.11 -14.33 0.83
N MET A 130 -10.27 -14.75 -0.13
CA MET A 130 -10.70 -15.27 -1.42
C MET A 130 -11.51 -16.56 -1.26
N VAL A 131 -11.03 -17.51 -0.48
CA VAL A 131 -11.72 -18.79 -0.21
C VAL A 131 -13.08 -18.55 0.43
N ALA A 132 -13.16 -17.69 1.43
CA ALA A 132 -14.42 -17.34 2.08
C ALA A 132 -15.41 -16.65 1.12
N ALA A 133 -14.92 -15.73 0.29
CA ALA A 133 -15.75 -15.03 -0.70
C ALA A 133 -16.32 -15.96 -1.78
N LEU A 134 -15.59 -17.03 -2.12
CA LEU A 134 -15.97 -17.98 -3.18
C LEU A 134 -16.71 -19.22 -2.66
N GLY A 135 -17.06 -19.28 -1.36
CA GLY A 135 -17.89 -20.32 -0.76
C GLY A 135 -17.11 -21.52 -0.22
N GLY A 136 -15.82 -21.39 -0.02
CA GLY A 136 -14.99 -22.32 0.77
C GLY A 136 -15.19 -22.14 2.27
N VAL A 137 -14.39 -22.80 3.08
CA VAL A 137 -14.43 -22.70 4.54
C VAL A 137 -13.01 -22.45 5.08
N VAL A 138 -12.92 -21.46 5.94
CA VAL A 138 -11.74 -21.16 6.74
C VAL A 138 -12.10 -21.49 8.18
N GLU A 139 -11.18 -22.00 8.98
CA GLU A 139 -11.41 -22.30 10.38
C GLU A 139 -10.22 -21.82 11.23
N GLY A 140 -10.54 -21.31 12.41
CA GLY A 140 -9.57 -20.91 13.42
C GLY A 140 -9.36 -21.98 14.51
N GLY A 141 -8.36 -21.75 15.37
CA GLY A 141 -8.17 -22.57 16.59
C GLY A 141 -7.46 -23.91 16.39
N HIS A 142 -6.96 -24.19 15.21
CA HIS A 142 -6.13 -25.36 14.90
C HIS A 142 -4.65 -25.12 15.23
N GLU A 143 -3.77 -26.02 14.79
CA GLU A 143 -2.32 -25.81 14.87
C GLU A 143 -1.92 -24.54 14.12
N ARG A 144 -1.32 -23.62 14.86
CA ARG A 144 -0.82 -22.35 14.31
C ARG A 144 0.56 -22.56 13.74
N GLU A 145 0.84 -22.00 12.59
CA GLU A 145 2.18 -22.02 11.99
C GLU A 145 2.76 -20.60 11.96
N PHE A 146 3.84 -20.40 12.72
CA PHE A 146 4.61 -19.17 12.71
C PHE A 146 6.08 -19.47 12.50
N GLY A 147 6.68 -18.83 11.47
CA GLY A 147 8.07 -19.01 11.15
C GLY A 147 8.29 -19.98 9.99
N ARG A 148 9.44 -20.67 10.01
CA ARG A 148 9.84 -21.57 8.93
C ARG A 148 9.01 -22.84 8.96
N ALA A 149 8.39 -23.14 7.81
CA ALA A 149 7.65 -24.37 7.56
C ALA A 149 8.13 -25.03 6.27
N GLU A 150 7.66 -26.24 6.00
CA GLU A 150 7.97 -27.02 4.81
C GLU A 150 6.71 -27.16 3.97
N LEU A 151 6.74 -26.63 2.73
CA LEU A 151 5.70 -26.82 1.75
C LEU A 151 6.00 -28.10 0.94
N GLN A 152 5.10 -29.07 0.96
CA GLN A 152 5.14 -30.23 0.10
C GLN A 152 4.31 -29.98 -1.15
N ILE A 153 4.92 -30.06 -2.31
CA ILE A 153 4.25 -29.88 -3.60
C ILE A 153 3.54 -31.17 -3.98
N ILE A 154 2.23 -31.10 -4.24
CA ILE A 154 1.41 -32.30 -4.50
C ILE A 154 0.79 -32.32 -5.89
N ASP A 155 0.77 -31.18 -6.60
CA ASP A 155 0.22 -31.08 -7.96
C ASP A 155 0.92 -29.96 -8.76
N GLU A 156 0.78 -29.99 -10.07
CA GLU A 156 1.31 -28.97 -10.98
C GLU A 156 0.39 -27.75 -11.06
N THR A 157 0.97 -26.59 -11.29
CA THR A 157 0.25 -25.35 -11.60
C THR A 157 1.18 -24.39 -12.32
N PRO A 158 0.69 -23.52 -13.21
CA PRO A 158 1.51 -22.44 -13.81
C PRO A 158 2.26 -21.60 -12.80
N LEU A 159 1.71 -21.45 -11.58
CA LEU A 159 2.36 -20.71 -10.49
C LEU A 159 3.70 -21.32 -10.07
N PHE A 160 3.83 -22.65 -10.13
CA PHE A 160 5.01 -23.40 -9.70
C PHE A 160 5.97 -23.78 -10.84
N GLU A 161 5.60 -23.50 -12.07
CA GLU A 161 6.38 -23.94 -13.24
C GLU A 161 7.81 -23.37 -13.24
N GLY A 162 8.80 -24.27 -13.30
CA GLY A 162 10.22 -23.91 -13.21
C GLY A 162 10.72 -23.53 -11.83
N VAL A 163 9.83 -23.46 -10.81
CA VAL A 163 10.15 -23.12 -9.42
C VAL A 163 10.14 -24.36 -8.54
N PHE A 164 9.09 -25.19 -8.64
CA PHE A 164 8.90 -26.39 -7.82
C PHE A 164 8.53 -27.58 -8.67
N LYS A 165 8.81 -28.80 -8.16
CA LYS A 165 8.42 -30.07 -8.77
C LYS A 165 7.50 -30.85 -7.85
N ILE A 166 6.60 -31.66 -8.42
CA ILE A 166 5.75 -32.56 -7.63
C ILE A 166 6.63 -33.47 -6.76
N GLY A 167 6.23 -33.62 -5.50
CA GLY A 167 6.97 -34.39 -4.47
C GLY A 167 8.11 -33.63 -3.82
N GLU A 168 8.47 -32.43 -4.30
CA GLU A 168 9.47 -31.56 -3.68
C GLU A 168 8.96 -30.99 -2.36
N LYS A 169 9.88 -30.78 -1.43
CA LYS A 169 9.67 -30.07 -0.17
C LYS A 169 10.49 -28.80 -0.18
N ALA A 170 9.83 -27.67 -0.06
CA ALA A 170 10.44 -26.36 -0.13
C ALA A 170 10.27 -25.56 1.18
N PRO A 171 11.30 -24.85 1.66
CA PRO A 171 11.17 -23.99 2.82
C PRO A 171 10.34 -22.75 2.49
N VAL A 172 9.35 -22.45 3.35
CA VAL A 172 8.48 -21.29 3.24
C VAL A 172 8.33 -20.63 4.61
N TRP A 173 7.86 -19.38 4.62
CA TRP A 173 7.54 -18.64 5.84
C TRP A 173 6.04 -18.58 6.07
N MET A 174 5.57 -19.15 7.18
CA MET A 174 4.18 -19.14 7.61
C MET A 174 3.97 -18.08 8.71
N SER A 175 2.77 -17.50 8.73
CA SER A 175 2.34 -16.58 9.79
C SER A 175 0.82 -16.58 9.89
N HIS A 176 0.23 -17.71 10.33
CA HIS A 176 -1.23 -17.85 10.37
C HIS A 176 -1.74 -18.58 11.61
N GLY A 177 -2.92 -18.16 12.07
CA GLY A 177 -3.71 -18.85 13.10
C GLY A 177 -4.92 -19.57 12.54
N ASP A 178 -5.49 -19.03 11.46
CA ASP A 178 -6.61 -19.61 10.72
C ASP A 178 -6.08 -20.35 9.48
N ARG A 179 -6.82 -21.33 8.99
CA ARG A 179 -6.49 -22.10 7.79
C ARG A 179 -7.72 -22.47 6.98
N VAL A 180 -7.51 -22.65 5.69
CA VAL A 180 -8.53 -23.21 4.80
C VAL A 180 -8.76 -24.69 5.15
N THR A 181 -10.02 -25.09 5.32
CA THR A 181 -10.42 -26.48 5.61
C THR A 181 -11.31 -27.08 4.54
N ARG A 182 -11.92 -26.25 3.69
CA ARG A 182 -12.67 -26.68 2.51
C ARG A 182 -12.49 -25.69 1.37
N LEU A 183 -12.08 -26.22 0.22
CA LEU A 183 -11.89 -25.40 -0.98
C LEU A 183 -13.23 -24.96 -1.59
N PRO A 184 -13.28 -23.80 -2.26
CA PRO A 184 -14.40 -23.43 -3.12
C PRO A 184 -14.48 -24.34 -4.36
N PRO A 185 -15.64 -24.39 -5.03
CA PRO A 185 -15.77 -25.10 -6.30
C PRO A 185 -14.75 -24.63 -7.34
N GLY A 186 -14.13 -25.59 -8.04
CA GLY A 186 -13.11 -25.34 -9.08
C GLY A 186 -11.68 -25.31 -8.57
N PHE A 187 -11.46 -25.09 -7.29
CA PHE A 187 -10.11 -25.12 -6.72
C PHE A 187 -9.64 -26.53 -6.40
N ARG A 188 -8.31 -26.73 -6.51
CA ARG A 188 -7.59 -27.91 -6.03
C ARG A 188 -6.40 -27.51 -5.17
N ALA A 189 -5.98 -28.41 -4.29
CA ALA A 189 -4.73 -28.25 -3.56
C ALA A 189 -3.56 -28.54 -4.50
N VAL A 190 -2.54 -27.67 -4.46
CA VAL A 190 -1.29 -27.86 -5.21
C VAL A 190 -0.08 -27.95 -4.27
N GLY A 191 -0.24 -27.55 -3.01
CA GLY A 191 0.76 -27.66 -1.95
C GLY A 191 0.13 -27.79 -0.57
N ILE A 192 0.80 -28.52 0.32
CA ILE A 192 0.37 -28.77 1.69
C ILE A 192 1.51 -28.49 2.67
N SER A 193 1.18 -28.13 3.92
CA SER A 193 2.12 -28.12 5.04
C SER A 193 1.56 -28.92 6.21
N THR A 194 2.32 -29.05 7.28
CA THR A 194 1.87 -29.79 8.48
C THR A 194 0.63 -29.15 9.10
N GLY A 195 0.57 -27.80 9.20
CA GLY A 195 -0.55 -27.07 9.79
C GLY A 195 -1.60 -26.58 8.78
N ALA A 196 -1.32 -26.62 7.46
CA ALA A 196 -2.24 -26.16 6.43
C ALA A 196 -2.42 -27.22 5.33
N PRO A 197 -3.56 -27.94 5.30
CA PRO A 197 -3.85 -28.95 4.27
C PRO A 197 -4.05 -28.33 2.87
N PHE A 198 -4.23 -27.04 2.79
CA PHE A 198 -4.38 -26.23 1.58
C PHE A 198 -3.40 -25.04 1.61
N ALA A 199 -2.10 -25.35 1.83
CA ALA A 199 -1.04 -24.33 1.92
C ALA A 199 -0.75 -23.64 0.58
N ALA A 200 -1.16 -24.25 -0.54
CA ALA A 200 -1.23 -23.63 -1.85
C ALA A 200 -2.40 -24.23 -2.64
N ILE A 201 -3.18 -23.39 -3.28
CA ILE A 201 -4.39 -23.74 -4.02
C ILE A 201 -4.42 -23.07 -5.38
N ALA A 202 -5.08 -23.71 -6.35
CA ALA A 202 -5.22 -23.19 -7.70
C ALA A 202 -6.57 -23.52 -8.32
N ASP A 203 -7.12 -22.55 -9.04
CA ASP A 203 -8.12 -22.74 -10.10
C ASP A 203 -7.55 -22.17 -11.39
N ASP A 204 -6.86 -22.99 -12.16
CA ASP A 204 -6.19 -22.55 -13.37
C ASP A 204 -7.17 -22.06 -14.44
N SER A 205 -8.40 -22.55 -14.43
CA SER A 205 -9.42 -22.16 -15.41
C SER A 205 -9.85 -20.70 -15.24
N ARG A 206 -9.97 -20.24 -14.00
CA ARG A 206 -10.28 -18.84 -13.64
C ARG A 206 -9.03 -18.01 -13.35
N ARG A 207 -7.85 -18.64 -13.36
CA ARG A 207 -6.56 -18.02 -13.00
C ARG A 207 -6.57 -17.44 -11.58
N LEU A 208 -7.15 -18.17 -10.62
CA LEU A 208 -7.21 -17.82 -9.22
C LEU A 208 -6.26 -18.73 -8.43
N TYR A 209 -5.37 -18.12 -7.67
CA TYR A 209 -4.32 -18.80 -6.91
C TYR A 209 -4.29 -18.33 -5.48
N GLY A 210 -3.94 -19.21 -4.56
CA GLY A 210 -3.76 -18.87 -3.16
C GLY A 210 -2.53 -19.55 -2.57
N VAL A 211 -1.83 -18.85 -1.68
CA VAL A 211 -0.73 -19.38 -0.88
C VAL A 211 -0.89 -18.94 0.57
N GLN A 212 -0.84 -19.88 1.51
CA GLN A 212 -0.94 -19.57 2.94
C GLN A 212 0.36 -18.96 3.49
N PHE A 213 1.47 -19.23 2.84
CA PHE A 213 2.79 -18.69 3.19
C PHE A 213 3.05 -17.33 2.55
N HIS A 214 4.14 -16.68 2.97
CA HIS A 214 4.55 -15.35 2.50
C HIS A 214 5.67 -15.46 1.45
N PRO A 215 5.38 -15.37 0.15
CA PRO A 215 6.41 -15.42 -0.90
C PRO A 215 7.24 -14.13 -0.99
N GLU A 216 6.75 -13.02 -0.45
CA GLU A 216 7.40 -11.71 -0.52
C GLU A 216 8.60 -11.58 0.41
N VAL A 217 8.67 -12.39 1.49
CA VAL A 217 9.73 -12.28 2.50
C VAL A 217 10.97 -13.10 2.12
N VAL A 218 12.14 -12.68 2.61
CA VAL A 218 13.42 -13.35 2.33
C VAL A 218 13.51 -14.79 2.86
N HIS A 219 12.66 -15.13 3.83
CA HIS A 219 12.62 -16.46 4.45
C HIS A 219 11.90 -17.51 3.58
N THR A 220 11.30 -17.09 2.46
CA THR A 220 10.78 -17.96 1.38
C THR A 220 11.72 -17.83 0.18
N PRO A 221 12.77 -18.66 0.07
CA PRO A 221 13.82 -18.45 -0.93
C PRO A 221 13.32 -18.44 -2.39
N ALA A 222 12.33 -19.27 -2.71
CA ALA A 222 11.73 -19.35 -4.03
C ALA A 222 10.62 -18.32 -4.27
N GLY A 223 10.29 -17.48 -3.28
CA GLY A 223 9.14 -16.58 -3.33
C GLY A 223 9.21 -15.55 -4.44
N ALA A 224 10.39 -14.98 -4.71
CA ALA A 224 10.56 -14.04 -5.81
C ALA A 224 10.28 -14.67 -7.19
N ALA A 225 10.71 -15.89 -7.39
CA ALA A 225 10.46 -16.64 -8.63
C ALA A 225 8.98 -17.00 -8.78
N LEU A 226 8.30 -17.33 -7.68
CA LEU A 226 6.86 -17.59 -7.67
C LEU A 226 6.06 -16.32 -8.04
N LEU A 227 6.39 -15.17 -7.46
CA LEU A 227 5.76 -13.90 -7.81
C LEU A 227 6.08 -13.50 -9.27
N ALA A 228 7.29 -13.73 -9.76
CA ALA A 228 7.63 -13.52 -11.16
C ALA A 228 6.79 -14.41 -12.10
N ASN A 229 6.56 -15.68 -11.77
CA ASN A 229 5.65 -16.53 -12.53
C ASN A 229 4.22 -15.98 -12.56
N PHE A 230 3.74 -15.48 -11.42
CA PHE A 230 2.41 -14.89 -11.37
C PHE A 230 2.29 -13.68 -12.31
N VAL A 231 3.22 -12.72 -12.25
CA VAL A 231 3.12 -11.50 -13.06
C VAL A 231 3.47 -11.70 -14.53
N HIS A 232 4.45 -12.56 -14.87
CA HIS A 232 4.87 -12.75 -16.26
C HIS A 232 4.13 -13.86 -16.96
N ARG A 233 4.09 -15.05 -16.37
CA ARG A 233 3.55 -16.23 -17.02
C ARG A 233 2.03 -16.28 -16.97
N ILE A 234 1.44 -15.95 -15.81
CA ILE A 234 -0.01 -16.03 -15.60
C ILE A 234 -0.70 -14.76 -16.05
N ALA A 235 -0.20 -13.60 -15.65
CA ALA A 235 -0.78 -12.31 -16.00
C ALA A 235 -0.31 -11.76 -17.36
N GLY A 236 0.81 -12.26 -17.89
CA GLY A 236 1.34 -11.86 -19.21
C GLY A 236 1.96 -10.47 -19.24
N CYS A 237 2.40 -9.95 -18.08
CA CYS A 237 3.08 -8.66 -18.03
C CYS A 237 4.45 -8.71 -18.72
N ALA A 238 4.78 -7.68 -19.49
CA ALA A 238 6.01 -7.62 -20.29
C ALA A 238 7.28 -7.53 -19.44
N GLY A 239 7.21 -6.88 -18.27
CA GLY A 239 8.37 -6.71 -17.38
C GLY A 239 9.33 -5.61 -17.84
N ASP A 240 8.82 -4.61 -18.50
CA ASP A 240 9.56 -3.49 -19.08
C ASP A 240 9.55 -2.23 -18.20
N TRP A 241 8.86 -2.26 -17.06
CA TRP A 241 8.85 -1.17 -16.10
C TRP A 241 10.19 -1.03 -15.36
N THR A 242 10.71 0.19 -15.27
CA THR A 242 11.90 0.52 -14.49
C THR A 242 11.69 1.76 -13.62
N MET A 243 12.40 1.84 -12.47
CA MET A 243 12.39 3.04 -11.63
C MET A 243 12.90 4.28 -12.36
N ALA A 244 13.81 4.13 -13.32
CA ALA A 244 14.32 5.26 -14.10
C ALA A 244 13.22 5.85 -14.99
N GLN A 245 12.52 5.02 -15.75
CA GLN A 245 11.39 5.46 -16.56
C GLN A 245 10.28 6.09 -15.71
N PHE A 246 9.97 5.46 -14.57
CA PHE A 246 8.99 6.01 -13.61
C PHE A 246 9.41 7.40 -13.12
N ARG A 247 10.68 7.56 -12.69
CA ARG A 247 11.21 8.87 -12.28
C ARG A 247 11.08 9.91 -13.39
N ASP A 248 11.46 9.56 -14.62
CA ASP A 248 11.46 10.48 -15.74
C ASP A 248 10.02 10.91 -16.11
N SER A 249 9.06 9.97 -16.07
CA SER A 249 7.64 10.28 -16.28
C SER A 249 7.07 11.17 -15.17
N GLU A 250 7.42 10.92 -13.90
CA GLU A 250 6.97 11.74 -12.79
C GLU A 250 7.54 13.16 -12.82
N VAL A 251 8.82 13.30 -13.17
CA VAL A 251 9.44 14.61 -13.39
C VAL A 251 8.73 15.40 -14.49
N ALA A 252 8.38 14.74 -15.60
CA ALA A 252 7.62 15.37 -16.69
C ALA A 252 6.22 15.82 -16.22
N ARG A 253 5.50 14.97 -15.49
CA ARG A 253 4.16 15.28 -14.92
C ARG A 253 4.19 16.42 -13.91
N ILE A 254 5.17 16.43 -13.03
CA ILE A 254 5.35 17.54 -12.07
C ILE A 254 5.54 18.86 -12.83
N ARG A 255 6.39 18.86 -13.86
CA ARG A 255 6.66 20.04 -14.67
C ARG A 255 5.39 20.55 -15.37
N GLU A 256 4.62 19.65 -15.98
CA GLU A 256 3.35 19.98 -16.61
C GLU A 256 2.33 20.55 -15.62
N ARG A 257 2.20 19.90 -14.46
CA ARG A 257 1.24 20.31 -13.43
C ARG A 257 1.55 21.65 -12.78
N VAL A 258 2.83 21.93 -12.56
CA VAL A 258 3.27 23.19 -11.92
C VAL A 258 3.29 24.36 -12.90
N GLY A 259 3.69 24.11 -14.16
CA GLY A 259 3.82 25.16 -15.16
C GLY A 259 4.71 26.31 -14.64
N ASP A 260 4.19 27.54 -14.68
CA ASP A 260 4.88 28.75 -14.18
C ASP A 260 4.65 29.00 -12.67
N GLY A 261 3.99 28.08 -11.97
CA GLY A 261 3.65 28.20 -10.55
C GLY A 261 4.87 28.04 -9.63
N LEU A 262 4.70 28.44 -8.35
CA LEU A 262 5.68 28.22 -7.28
C LEU A 262 5.22 27.09 -6.37
N VAL A 263 6.14 26.28 -5.89
CA VAL A 263 5.89 25.15 -4.99
C VAL A 263 6.61 25.35 -3.67
N ILE A 264 5.93 25.08 -2.57
CA ILE A 264 6.51 25.02 -1.23
C ILE A 264 6.50 23.57 -0.77
N CYS A 265 7.65 23.04 -0.35
CA CYS A 265 7.80 21.71 0.21
C CYS A 265 8.24 21.79 1.67
N GLY A 266 7.43 21.24 2.58
CA GLY A 266 7.82 21.04 3.98
C GLY A 266 8.72 19.80 4.12
N LEU A 267 9.95 19.99 4.61
CA LEU A 267 10.86 18.88 4.88
C LEU A 267 10.70 18.40 6.32
N SER A 268 10.35 17.14 6.50
CA SER A 268 10.22 16.51 7.83
C SER A 268 11.53 15.93 8.37
N GLY A 269 12.60 15.93 7.58
CA GLY A 269 13.83 15.20 7.88
C GLY A 269 13.79 13.72 7.51
N GLY A 270 12.63 13.20 7.09
CA GLY A 270 12.45 11.82 6.62
C GLY A 270 12.83 11.64 5.14
N VAL A 271 13.01 10.37 4.74
CA VAL A 271 13.39 10.00 3.37
C VAL A 271 12.32 10.42 2.36
N ASP A 272 11.04 10.23 2.69
CA ASP A 272 9.92 10.48 1.76
C ASP A 272 9.86 11.95 1.35
N SER A 273 9.93 12.87 2.33
CA SER A 273 9.93 14.31 2.05
C SER A 273 11.18 14.76 1.27
N ALA A 274 12.33 14.13 1.52
CA ALA A 274 13.56 14.42 0.80
C ALA A 274 13.48 13.95 -0.67
N VAL A 275 12.94 12.74 -0.91
CA VAL A 275 12.73 12.21 -2.28
C VAL A 275 11.71 13.07 -3.03
N ALA A 276 10.59 13.45 -2.40
CA ALA A 276 9.61 14.32 -3.01
C ALA A 276 10.23 15.68 -3.41
N ALA A 277 10.97 16.32 -2.49
CA ALA A 277 11.65 17.58 -2.78
C ALA A 277 12.64 17.46 -3.94
N LEU A 278 13.41 16.35 -3.99
CA LEU A 278 14.39 16.12 -5.06
C LEU A 278 13.72 15.95 -6.42
N LEU A 279 12.63 15.17 -6.51
CA LEU A 279 11.86 15.00 -7.75
C LEU A 279 11.24 16.32 -8.23
N ILE A 280 10.66 17.09 -7.31
CA ILE A 280 10.10 18.41 -7.61
C ILE A 280 11.21 19.35 -8.08
N HIS A 281 12.35 19.38 -7.41
CA HIS A 281 13.49 20.23 -7.82
C HIS A 281 14.03 19.85 -9.20
N GLU A 282 14.13 18.55 -9.50
CA GLU A 282 14.52 18.06 -10.83
C GLU A 282 13.53 18.51 -11.93
N ALA A 283 12.23 18.58 -11.56
CA ALA A 283 11.20 19.02 -12.49
C ALA A 283 11.19 20.53 -12.74
N ILE A 284 11.27 21.35 -11.70
CA ILE A 284 10.95 22.79 -11.75
C ILE A 284 12.07 23.71 -11.20
N GLY A 285 13.18 23.18 -10.70
CA GLY A 285 14.34 23.97 -10.25
C GLY A 285 14.00 25.03 -9.21
N ASP A 286 14.30 26.29 -9.53
CA ASP A 286 14.16 27.44 -8.62
C ASP A 286 12.71 27.83 -8.28
N GLN A 287 11.71 27.22 -8.92
CA GLN A 287 10.31 27.39 -8.56
C GLN A 287 9.97 26.66 -7.24
N LEU A 288 10.84 25.78 -6.73
CA LEU A 288 10.68 25.09 -5.47
C LEU A 288 11.33 25.84 -4.31
N THR A 289 10.55 26.06 -3.24
CA THR A 289 11.07 26.52 -1.94
C THR A 289 10.89 25.42 -0.91
N CYS A 290 11.98 24.92 -0.35
CA CYS A 290 11.96 23.94 0.74
C CYS A 290 11.98 24.65 2.09
N ILE A 291 11.08 24.25 3.00
CA ILE A 291 11.01 24.75 4.37
C ILE A 291 11.28 23.59 5.32
N PHE A 292 12.35 23.72 6.11
CA PHE A 292 12.66 22.81 7.20
C PHE A 292 12.45 23.52 8.53
N VAL A 293 11.72 22.89 9.44
CA VAL A 293 11.48 23.43 10.78
C VAL A 293 12.27 22.59 11.77
N ASP A 294 13.31 23.19 12.34
CA ASP A 294 14.11 22.60 13.39
C ASP A 294 13.53 23.01 14.75
N HIS A 295 13.08 22.03 15.53
CA HIS A 295 12.53 22.22 16.87
C HIS A 295 13.57 21.99 17.97
N GLY A 296 14.82 21.68 17.62
CA GLY A 296 15.90 21.40 18.56
C GLY A 296 15.68 20.09 19.35
N LEU A 297 14.96 19.12 18.80
CA LEU A 297 14.69 17.79 19.40
C LEU A 297 15.71 16.79 18.94
#